data_7c85e1a563eb6d051a5bd3ab2b21b288
#
_entry.id   7c85e1a563eb6d051a5bd3ab2b21b288
#
_cell.length_a   1.000
_cell.length_b   1.000
_cell.length_c   1.000
_cell.angle_alpha   90.00
_cell.angle_beta   90.00
_cell.angle_gamma   90.00
#
_symmetry.space_group_name_H-M   'P 1'
#
loop_
_entity.id
_entity.type
_entity.pdbx_description
1 polymer ?
#
loop_
_entity_poly.entity_id
_entity_poly.type
_entity_poly.pdbx_seq_one_letter_code
_entity_poly.pdbx_strand_id
1 'polypeptide(L)' 'MKLHQMTNRIWYTEHDSATDRPTLGYIMGDRRSVMLDAGNSGTHAELFLEAVRRAGLPRPELVCISHSHWDHTFG' A
#
# COMPACT_ATOMS: atom_id res chain seq x y z
N MET A 1 -2.86 -5.34 9.94
CA MET A 1 -1.79 -4.56 9.25
C MET A 1 -1.84 -3.13 9.72
N LYS A 2 -0.71 -2.59 10.07
CA LYS A 2 -0.61 -1.24 10.61
C LYS A 2 -0.09 -0.28 9.55
N LEU A 3 -0.79 0.83 9.34
CA LEU A 3 -0.39 1.89 8.43
C LEU A 3 0.33 2.98 9.24
N HIS A 4 1.57 3.29 8.85
CA HIS A 4 2.38 4.32 9.48
C HIS A 4 2.36 5.59 8.65
N GLN A 5 2.25 6.72 9.30
CA GLN A 5 2.32 8.02 8.62
C GLN A 5 3.77 8.53 8.62
N MET A 6 4.28 8.80 7.41
CA MET A 6 5.63 9.34 7.24
C MET A 6 5.61 10.87 7.13
N THR A 7 4.67 11.40 6.35
CA THR A 7 4.42 12.83 6.21
C THR A 7 2.92 13.07 6.22
N ASN A 8 2.46 14.31 6.11
CA ASN A 8 1.02 14.61 6.02
C ASN A 8 0.37 14.07 4.73
N ARG A 9 1.15 13.55 3.78
CA ARG A 9 0.64 13.01 2.51
C ARG A 9 1.11 11.59 2.20
N ILE A 10 2.02 11.02 3.00
CA ILE A 10 2.63 9.71 2.71
C ILE A 10 2.46 8.78 3.90
N TRP A 11 1.95 7.59 3.64
CA TRP A 11 1.80 6.49 4.59
C TRP A 11 2.46 5.24 4.03
N TYR A 12 2.81 4.32 4.89
CA TYR A 12 3.43 3.06 4.48
C TYR A 12 3.13 1.94 5.49
N THR A 13 3.28 0.70 5.04
CA THR A 13 3.28 -0.48 5.90
C THR A 13 4.67 -1.08 5.94
N GLU A 14 5.04 -1.69 7.07
CA GLU A 14 6.33 -2.33 7.20
C GLU A 14 6.37 -3.65 6.42
N HIS A 15 7.56 -4.03 5.96
CA HIS A 15 7.74 -5.34 5.35
C HIS A 15 7.59 -6.45 6.40
N ASP A 16 7.21 -7.64 5.95
CA ASP A 16 7.11 -8.83 6.79
C ASP A 16 7.82 -9.99 6.10
N SER A 17 9.02 -10.31 6.54
CA SER A 17 9.82 -11.37 5.94
C SER A 17 9.25 -12.77 6.17
N ALA A 18 8.45 -12.97 7.22
CA ALA A 18 7.80 -14.25 7.49
C ALA A 18 6.75 -14.61 6.44
N THR A 19 6.15 -13.61 5.79
CA THR A 19 5.12 -13.79 4.77
C THR A 19 5.55 -13.29 3.40
N ASP A 20 6.80 -12.89 3.24
CA ASP A 20 7.35 -12.27 2.03
C ASP A 20 6.56 -11.04 1.58
N ARG A 21 5.99 -10.29 2.52
CA ARG A 21 5.24 -9.08 2.23
C ARG A 21 6.16 -7.86 2.25
N PRO A 22 6.30 -7.17 1.12
CA PRO A 22 7.11 -5.95 1.07
C PRO A 22 6.39 -4.78 1.71
N THR A 23 7.12 -3.68 1.90
CA THR A 23 6.52 -2.40 2.25
C THR A 23 5.64 -1.92 1.10
N LEU A 24 4.43 -1.51 1.43
CA LEU A 24 3.52 -0.83 0.50
C LEU A 24 3.40 0.62 0.90
N GLY A 25 3.19 1.48 -0.08
CA GLY A 25 3.06 2.91 0.15
C GLY A 25 1.70 3.44 -0.26
N TYR A 26 1.33 4.56 0.35
CA TYR A 26 0.13 5.32 0.01
C TYR A 26 0.50 6.80 -0.06
N ILE A 27 0.16 7.43 -1.16
CA ILE A 27 0.44 8.85 -1.39
C ILE A 27 -0.87 9.58 -1.66
N MET A 28 -1.18 10.57 -0.83
CA MET A 28 -2.37 11.39 -0.99
C MET A 28 -2.03 12.67 -1.73
N GLY A 29 -2.47 12.77 -2.98
CA GLY A 29 -2.37 14.00 -3.75
C GLY A 29 -3.54 14.94 -3.46
N ASP A 30 -3.57 16.07 -4.14
CA ASP A 30 -4.66 17.05 -3.97
C ASP A 30 -5.97 16.57 -4.56
N ARG A 31 -5.92 15.73 -5.61
CA ARG A 31 -7.11 15.24 -6.32
C ARG A 31 -7.22 13.73 -6.34
N ARG A 32 -6.08 13.04 -6.31
CA ARG A 32 -6.02 11.58 -6.43
C ARG A 32 -5.06 11.00 -5.42
N SER A 33 -5.31 9.77 -5.04
CA SER A 33 -4.43 9.00 -4.19
C SER A 33 -3.84 7.82 -4.95
N VAL A 34 -2.62 7.47 -4.61
CA VAL A 34 -1.84 6.45 -5.31
C VAL A 34 -1.35 5.41 -4.30
N MET A 35 -1.52 4.13 -4.64
CA MET A 35 -0.90 3.03 -3.94
C MET A 35 0.43 2.72 -4.61
N LEU A 36 1.50 2.65 -3.84
CA LEU A 36 2.82 2.28 -4.35
C LEU A 36 3.02 0.79 -4.12
N ASP A 37 3.13 0.04 -5.20
CA ASP A 37 3.15 -1.42 -5.26
C ASP A 37 1.83 -2.07 -4.82
N ALA A 38 1.58 -3.27 -5.27
CA ALA A 38 0.30 -3.97 -5.07
C ALA A 38 0.39 -5.10 -4.05
N GLY A 39 1.57 -5.45 -3.57
CA GLY A 39 1.76 -6.54 -2.64
C GLY A 39 1.97 -7.89 -3.31
N ASN A 40 2.12 -8.93 -2.48
CA ASN A 40 2.46 -10.27 -2.95
C ASN A 40 1.24 -11.14 -3.27
N SER A 41 0.05 -10.68 -2.93
CA SER A 41 -1.18 -11.47 -3.11
C SER A 41 -2.40 -10.56 -3.02
N GLY A 42 -3.55 -11.09 -3.46
CA GLY A 42 -4.83 -10.41 -3.27
C GLY A 42 -5.13 -10.13 -1.81
N THR A 43 -4.82 -11.08 -0.92
CA THR A 43 -5.00 -10.90 0.52
C THR A 43 -4.14 -9.76 1.06
N HIS A 44 -2.89 -9.65 0.63
CA HIS A 44 -2.01 -8.56 1.04
C HIS A 44 -2.57 -7.20 0.60
N ALA A 45 -2.99 -7.10 -0.66
CA ALA A 45 -3.60 -5.87 -1.18
C ALA A 45 -4.87 -5.50 -0.43
N GLU A 46 -5.74 -6.47 -0.13
CA GLU A 46 -6.98 -6.22 0.61
C GLU A 46 -6.71 -5.74 2.03
N LEU A 47 -5.73 -6.33 2.72
CA LEU A 47 -5.33 -5.89 4.07
C LEU A 47 -4.82 -4.45 4.04
N PHE A 48 -4.05 -4.10 3.02
CA PHE A 48 -3.56 -2.73 2.87
C PHE A 48 -4.71 -1.74 2.63
N LEU A 49 -5.62 -2.08 1.73
CA LEU A 49 -6.78 -1.23 1.44
C LEU A 49 -7.68 -1.07 2.67
N GLU A 50 -7.83 -2.11 3.48
CA GLU A 50 -8.58 -2.04 4.73
C GLU A 50 -7.89 -1.12 5.75
N ALA A 51 -6.55 -1.17 5.83
CA ALA A 51 -5.79 -0.27 6.71
C ALA A 51 -5.95 1.20 6.27
N VAL A 52 -5.95 1.45 4.97
CA VAL A 52 -6.21 2.79 4.40
C VAL A 52 -7.62 3.26 4.78
N ARG A 53 -8.62 2.40 4.63
CA ARG A 53 -10.00 2.72 4.97
C ARG A 53 -10.15 3.04 6.46
N ARG A 54 -9.54 2.24 7.33
CA ARG A 54 -9.60 2.45 8.78
C ARG A 54 -8.92 3.74 9.22
N ALA A 55 -7.91 4.18 8.49
CA ALA A 55 -7.26 5.45 8.75
C ALA A 55 -8.08 6.66 8.29
N GLY A 56 -9.24 6.43 7.67
CA GLY A 56 -10.09 7.50 7.16
C GLY A 56 -9.58 8.11 5.86
N LEU A 57 -8.68 7.44 5.16
CA LEU A 57 -8.09 7.92 3.92
C LEU A 57 -8.89 7.47 2.70
N PRO A 58 -8.91 8.27 1.62
CA PRO A 58 -9.57 7.86 0.38
C PRO A 58 -8.95 6.59 -0.19
N ARG A 59 -9.78 5.75 -0.83
CA ARG A 59 -9.29 4.58 -1.55
C ARG A 59 -8.35 5.02 -2.67
N PRO A 60 -7.19 4.37 -2.84
CA PRO A 60 -6.30 4.73 -3.94
C PRO A 60 -6.96 4.49 -5.29
N GLU A 61 -6.80 5.42 -6.20
CA GLU A 61 -7.36 5.35 -7.55
C GLU A 61 -6.38 4.76 -8.55
N LEU A 62 -5.09 4.86 -8.25
CA LEU A 62 -4.00 4.41 -9.10
C LEU A 62 -3.05 3.54 -8.31
N VAL A 63 -2.40 2.61 -9.01
CA VAL A 63 -1.30 1.81 -8.45
C VAL A 63 -0.07 2.08 -9.29
N CYS A 64 1.02 2.47 -8.62
CA CYS A 64 2.31 2.68 -9.26
C CYS A 64 3.23 1.52 -8.86
N ILE A 65 3.69 0.75 -9.82
CA ILE A 65 4.55 -0.41 -9.56
C ILE A 65 6.01 0.00 -9.67
N SER A 66 6.77 -0.23 -8.60
CA SER A 66 8.19 0.15 -8.55
C SER A 66 9.06 -0.75 -9.43
N HIS A 67 8.74 -2.05 -9.49
CA HIS A 67 9.43 -3.03 -10.33
C HIS A 67 8.57 -4.29 -10.47
N SER A 68 8.97 -5.21 -11.36
CA SER A 68 8.13 -6.33 -11.79
C SER A 68 8.22 -7.60 -10.92
N HIS A 69 8.89 -7.55 -9.77
CA HIS A 69 8.95 -8.72 -8.88
C HIS A 69 7.55 -9.09 -8.38
N TRP A 70 7.31 -10.40 -8.23
CA TRP A 70 5.99 -10.93 -7.91
C TRP A 70 5.41 -10.37 -6.60
N ASP A 71 6.25 -10.15 -5.60
CA ASP A 71 5.82 -9.65 -4.29
C ASP A 71 5.34 -8.21 -4.31
N HIS A 72 5.57 -7.49 -5.41
CA HIS A 72 5.10 -6.13 -5.63
C HIS A 72 3.95 -6.02 -6.63
N THR A 73 3.64 -7.09 -7.37
CA THR A 73 2.68 -7.02 -8.48
C THR A 73 1.49 -7.95 -8.34
N PHE A 74 1.57 -9.02 -7.56
CA PHE A 74 0.53 -10.04 -7.51
C PHE A 74 -0.72 -9.64 -6.70
N GLY A 75 -0.65 -8.57 -5.96
CA GLY A 75 -1.83 -8.00 -5.30
C GLY A 75 -2.62 -7.13 -6.25
#